data_6267ab7ef87a39066446e48fc8574028
#
_entry.id   6267ab7ef87a39066446e48fc8574028
#
_cell.length_a   1.000
_cell.length_b   1.000
_cell.length_c   1.000
_cell.angle_alpha   90.00
_cell.angle_beta   90.00
_cell.angle_gamma   90.00
#
_symmetry.space_group_name_H-M   'P 1'
#
loop_
_entity.id
_entity.type
_entity.pdbx_description
1 polymer ?
#
loop_
_entity_poly.entity_id
_entity_poly.type
_entity_poly.pdbx_seq_one_letter_code
_entity_poly.pdbx_strand_id
1 'polypeptide(L)'
;MLCLAASCAANPGPPPLVEPQDRPDAVSERDNADADSADADNAADEPGTGQEPANSRPQAQIGIDQVRAGFNPHLVGDESAVVRGIADLVLPSAFQADGAKDPNLLVGASVLPTSPDAFTVRYVISPNAQWSDGTPITGSDFAYLWRGMTTTAGVVDPAAYRAVSNVRVSGPGGKVVDVDFAQPVGDWRVLFRHLLPSHLLAADAADFAYALRNTVPASAGRYLVRSVDRAHGTVTLNRNDRFWGPDPAPIDILTLAAARDTTQVADQLRSGQLAFVDMVPQDTTTDVLGLIPDVDTRTFSGSRTLGVTLSATSGLSAQARAEVRSLIDVPLLAHIAARRSTNVAAAEPTEPGSLALLHALAADGKVLRVAADAADPAATAAARSLVDLLENAGVPARIVANELPAIAARSLPAGEVDIVVHWRNDGDSEDIPADTLASRIACPAETGRAGNLAGFCSVAGDELAKAILAGELPADVAAERVAAIEHREALWVPLLHETRLAASAGGVRAAGTQPGQWPGGLSSAGAWRLADTVKRRTNIQEVP
;
A
#
# COMPACT_ATOMS: atom_id res chain seq x y z
N MET A 1 33.87 8.50 52.89
CA MET A 1 34.89 8.61 51.82
C MET A 1 34.16 8.69 50.48
N LEU A 2 33.98 9.92 50.02
CA LEU A 2 33.31 10.22 48.74
C LEU A 2 34.39 10.30 47.67
N CYS A 3 34.28 9.49 46.59
CA CYS A 3 35.06 9.68 45.37
C CYS A 3 34.18 10.32 44.30
N LEU A 4 34.42 11.60 44.02
CA LEU A 4 33.91 12.28 42.84
C LEU A 4 34.72 11.81 41.62
N ALA A 5 34.02 11.24 40.62
CA ALA A 5 34.58 11.04 39.30
C ALA A 5 34.17 12.21 38.41
N ALA A 6 35.11 13.03 38.00
CA ALA A 6 34.95 14.10 37.02
C ALA A 6 35.02 13.48 35.62
N SER A 7 33.94 13.57 34.85
CA SER A 7 33.93 13.22 33.42
C SER A 7 34.34 14.43 32.60
N CYS A 8 35.49 14.35 31.91
CA CYS A 8 35.90 15.31 30.90
C CYS A 8 35.07 15.08 29.63
N ALA A 9 34.15 15.98 29.30
CA ALA A 9 33.50 16.06 28.02
C ALA A 9 34.46 16.72 27.02
N ALA A 10 34.95 15.96 26.04
CA ALA A 10 35.68 16.50 24.92
C ALA A 10 34.69 17.20 23.95
N ASN A 11 34.90 18.49 23.72
CA ASN A 11 34.14 19.27 22.76
C ASN A 11 34.78 19.05 21.36
N PRO A 12 34.13 18.38 20.37
CA PRO A 12 34.68 18.28 19.03
C PRO A 12 34.60 19.64 18.35
N GLY A 13 35.73 20.14 17.89
CA GLY A 13 35.82 21.38 17.13
C GLY A 13 35.03 21.32 15.80
N PRO A 14 34.80 22.48 15.16
CA PRO A 14 34.07 22.53 13.89
C PRO A 14 34.80 21.73 12.79
N PRO A 15 34.03 21.14 11.85
CA PRO A 15 34.62 20.38 10.76
C PRO A 15 35.53 21.26 9.86
N PRO A 16 36.59 20.72 9.26
CA PRO A 16 37.49 21.47 8.40
C PRO A 16 36.75 21.97 7.16
N LEU A 17 36.96 23.26 6.82
CA LEU A 17 36.54 23.84 5.57
C LEU A 17 37.39 23.23 4.43
N VAL A 18 36.73 22.58 3.48
CA VAL A 18 37.37 22.12 2.24
C VAL A 18 37.28 23.27 1.25
N GLU A 19 38.44 23.89 0.93
CA GLU A 19 38.54 24.84 -0.16
C GLU A 19 38.39 24.12 -1.51
N PRO A 20 37.74 24.74 -2.53
CA PRO A 20 37.64 24.15 -3.86
C PRO A 20 39.05 24.11 -4.49
N GLN A 21 39.52 22.94 -4.90
CA GLN A 21 40.76 22.78 -5.66
C GLN A 21 40.61 23.45 -7.04
N ASP A 22 41.50 24.38 -7.32
CA ASP A 22 41.66 25.04 -8.61
C ASP A 22 41.93 24.00 -9.73
N ARG A 23 41.22 24.17 -10.84
CA ARG A 23 41.51 23.45 -12.08
C ARG A 23 42.85 23.91 -12.64
N PRO A 24 43.72 22.99 -13.14
CA PRO A 24 44.93 23.41 -13.85
C PRO A 24 44.57 24.03 -15.20
N ASP A 25 45.17 25.21 -15.45
CA ASP A 25 45.07 25.97 -16.67
C ASP A 25 45.64 25.19 -17.87
N ALA A 26 44.89 25.26 -18.99
CA ALA A 26 45.36 24.77 -20.28
C ALA A 26 46.44 25.70 -20.82
N VAL A 27 47.61 25.15 -21.09
CA VAL A 27 48.77 25.81 -21.73
C VAL A 27 48.43 26.18 -23.16
N SER A 28 48.57 27.48 -23.47
CA SER A 28 48.52 28.02 -24.82
C SER A 28 49.91 27.88 -25.48
N GLU A 29 50.01 27.27 -26.64
CA GLU A 29 51.11 27.51 -27.57
C GLU A 29 50.60 28.26 -28.79
N ARG A 30 51.21 29.44 -28.98
CA ARG A 30 51.19 30.24 -30.22
C ARG A 30 52.27 29.68 -31.15
N ASP A 31 52.03 29.70 -32.47
CA ASP A 31 52.88 30.38 -33.41
C ASP A 31 52.29 30.41 -34.84
N ASN A 32 52.15 31.60 -35.35
CA ASN A 32 52.52 32.20 -36.67
C ASN A 32 52.22 31.38 -37.95
N ALA A 33 51.75 31.90 -39.01
CA ALA A 33 51.79 33.18 -39.67
C ALA A 33 51.06 33.11 -41.03
N ASP A 34 50.63 34.26 -41.46
CA ASP A 34 50.51 34.80 -42.80
C ASP A 34 49.45 34.34 -43.82
N ALA A 35 48.58 35.25 -44.05
CA ALA A 35 48.32 36.00 -45.30
C ALA A 35 47.46 35.33 -46.43
N ASP A 36 46.41 35.91 -46.73
CA ASP A 36 45.99 36.65 -47.90
C ASP A 36 44.63 36.28 -48.51
N SER A 37 43.83 37.33 -48.60
CA SER A 37 42.86 37.73 -49.64
C SER A 37 41.67 36.84 -50.08
N ALA A 38 40.52 37.50 -49.85
CA ALA A 38 39.39 37.79 -50.76
C ALA A 38 38.80 36.61 -51.59
N ASP A 39 37.52 36.34 -51.38
CA ASP A 39 36.42 36.81 -52.26
C ASP A 39 35.06 36.40 -51.69
N ALA A 40 34.13 37.33 -51.82
CA ALA A 40 32.73 37.14 -51.56
C ALA A 40 32.10 36.27 -52.64
N ASP A 41 31.21 35.34 -52.27
CA ASP A 41 29.99 35.16 -53.05
C ASP A 41 28.91 34.40 -52.24
N ASN A 42 27.67 34.88 -52.42
CA ASN A 42 26.39 34.40 -51.98
C ASN A 42 26.19 32.91 -52.09
N ALA A 43 25.72 32.27 -51.00
CA ALA A 43 24.89 31.09 -51.14
C ALA A 43 23.78 31.08 -50.09
N ALA A 44 22.60 30.92 -50.56
CA ALA A 44 21.30 30.97 -49.95
C ALA A 44 21.16 30.20 -48.62
N ASP A 45 20.41 30.85 -47.76
CA ASP A 45 19.79 30.34 -46.53
C ASP A 45 18.89 29.14 -46.86
N GLU A 46 19.37 27.91 -46.59
CA GLU A 46 18.50 26.75 -46.49
C GLU A 46 17.94 26.69 -45.08
N PRO A 47 16.60 26.51 -44.90
CA PRO A 47 16.03 26.39 -43.57
C PRO A 47 16.52 25.08 -42.94
N GLY A 48 17.30 25.21 -41.87
CA GLY A 48 17.77 24.10 -41.06
C GLY A 48 16.61 23.20 -40.69
N THR A 49 16.69 21.97 -41.15
CA THR A 49 15.88 20.85 -40.69
C THR A 49 16.05 20.78 -39.17
N GLY A 50 14.95 21.10 -38.46
CA GLY A 50 14.91 21.00 -37.00
C GLY A 50 15.38 19.61 -36.58
N GLN A 51 16.51 19.57 -35.94
CA GLN A 51 16.94 18.39 -35.20
C GLN A 51 15.85 18.14 -34.16
N GLU A 52 15.09 17.06 -34.34
CA GLU A 52 14.31 16.48 -33.25
C GLU A 52 15.24 16.29 -32.05
N PRO A 53 14.84 16.68 -30.84
CA PRO A 53 15.65 16.48 -29.67
C PRO A 53 15.86 14.97 -29.51
N ALA A 54 17.12 14.58 -29.65
CA ALA A 54 17.54 13.21 -29.53
C ALA A 54 17.03 12.60 -28.22
N ASN A 55 16.16 11.58 -28.32
CA ASN A 55 15.86 10.59 -27.30
C ASN A 55 15.40 11.12 -25.93
N SER A 56 14.26 11.79 -25.86
CA SER A 56 13.56 11.89 -24.59
C SER A 56 12.95 10.50 -24.26
N ARG A 57 13.42 9.88 -23.17
CA ARG A 57 12.87 8.59 -22.72
C ARG A 57 11.35 8.70 -22.53
N PRO A 58 10.56 7.70 -22.97
CA PRO A 58 9.13 7.68 -22.73
C PRO A 58 8.82 7.86 -21.24
N GLN A 59 8.05 8.89 -20.90
CA GLN A 59 7.72 9.18 -19.50
C GLN A 59 6.26 9.60 -19.35
N ALA A 60 5.67 9.29 -18.18
CA ALA A 60 4.34 9.71 -17.81
C ALA A 60 4.31 10.18 -16.36
N GLN A 61 3.52 11.23 -16.11
CA GLN A 61 3.25 11.69 -14.75
C GLN A 61 1.83 11.26 -14.35
N ILE A 62 1.71 10.72 -13.13
CA ILE A 62 0.49 10.13 -12.59
C ILE A 62 0.19 10.82 -11.26
N GLY A 63 -1.04 11.31 -11.11
CA GLY A 63 -1.55 11.83 -9.84
C GLY A 63 -2.01 10.69 -8.93
N ILE A 64 -1.55 10.65 -7.70
CA ILE A 64 -1.88 9.61 -6.70
C ILE A 64 -2.19 10.22 -5.33
N ASP A 65 -2.82 9.47 -4.44
CA ASP A 65 -2.82 9.83 -3.03
C ASP A 65 -1.40 9.79 -2.46
N GLN A 66 -1.11 10.66 -1.52
CA GLN A 66 0.22 10.72 -0.91
C GLN A 66 0.55 9.43 -0.14
N VAL A 67 1.70 8.83 -0.41
CA VAL A 67 2.27 7.77 0.44
C VAL A 67 2.71 8.39 1.77
N ARG A 68 2.06 8.01 2.86
CA ARG A 68 2.21 8.65 4.18
C ARG A 68 3.19 7.94 5.09
N ALA A 69 3.13 6.61 5.12
CA ALA A 69 3.98 5.76 5.95
C ALA A 69 5.08 5.08 5.11
N GLY A 70 5.18 3.76 5.10
CA GLY A 70 6.14 3.01 4.29
C GLY A 70 5.57 2.51 2.96
N PHE A 71 6.31 1.60 2.35
CA PHE A 71 5.97 0.93 1.10
C PHE A 71 5.73 -0.57 1.30
N ASN A 72 5.60 -1.05 2.56
CA ASN A 72 5.38 -2.47 2.82
C ASN A 72 3.89 -2.82 2.73
N PRO A 73 3.43 -3.49 1.65
CA PRO A 73 2.02 -3.80 1.45
C PRO A 73 1.47 -4.82 2.46
N HIS A 74 2.33 -5.41 3.26
CA HIS A 74 1.98 -6.40 4.28
C HIS A 74 1.67 -5.79 5.65
N LEU A 75 1.84 -4.47 5.83
CA LEU A 75 1.60 -3.79 7.11
C LEU A 75 0.33 -2.94 7.06
N VAL A 76 -0.52 -3.06 8.07
CA VAL A 76 -1.77 -2.27 8.16
C VAL A 76 -1.52 -0.76 8.21
N GLY A 77 -0.35 -0.31 8.68
CA GLY A 77 0.03 1.12 8.71
C GLY A 77 0.50 1.67 7.36
N ASP A 78 1.02 0.81 6.48
CA ASP A 78 1.53 1.21 5.16
C ASP A 78 0.50 0.95 4.05
N GLU A 79 -0.37 -0.05 4.25
CA GLU A 79 -1.30 -0.55 3.23
C GLU A 79 -2.25 0.55 2.76
N SER A 80 -2.30 0.73 1.45
CA SER A 80 -3.22 1.62 0.74
C SER A 80 -3.29 1.20 -0.73
N ALA A 81 -4.30 1.69 -1.47
CA ALA A 81 -4.41 1.42 -2.90
C ALA A 81 -3.15 1.84 -3.68
N VAL A 82 -2.52 2.95 -3.28
CA VAL A 82 -1.28 3.44 -3.91
C VAL A 82 -0.09 2.54 -3.58
N VAL A 83 0.08 2.15 -2.31
CA VAL A 83 1.20 1.26 -1.91
C VAL A 83 1.04 -0.11 -2.56
N ARG A 84 -0.17 -0.64 -2.64
CA ARG A 84 -0.47 -1.88 -3.36
C ARG A 84 -0.16 -1.75 -4.85
N GLY A 85 -0.61 -0.67 -5.50
CA GLY A 85 -0.31 -0.40 -6.91
C GLY A 85 1.18 -0.28 -7.19
N ILE A 86 1.95 0.38 -6.32
CA ILE A 86 3.41 0.41 -6.42
C ILE A 86 4.00 -0.99 -6.23
N ALA A 87 3.55 -1.74 -5.22
CA ALA A 87 4.02 -3.09 -4.96
C ALA A 87 3.79 -4.04 -6.16
N ASP A 88 2.62 -3.97 -6.80
CA ASP A 88 2.31 -4.73 -8.02
C ASP A 88 3.26 -4.41 -9.21
N LEU A 89 3.80 -3.20 -9.25
CA LEU A 89 4.73 -2.77 -10.30
C LEU A 89 6.19 -3.16 -10.02
N VAL A 90 6.57 -3.26 -8.74
CA VAL A 90 7.99 -3.39 -8.35
C VAL A 90 8.34 -4.69 -7.63
N LEU A 91 7.38 -5.37 -6.99
CA LEU A 91 7.60 -6.59 -6.23
C LEU A 91 7.02 -7.81 -6.96
N PRO A 92 7.71 -8.96 -6.94
CA PRO A 92 7.23 -10.17 -7.58
C PRO A 92 6.19 -10.88 -6.69
N SER A 93 5.21 -11.51 -7.31
CA SER A 93 4.18 -12.30 -6.63
C SER A 93 4.14 -13.71 -7.18
N ALA A 94 3.92 -14.71 -6.34
CA ALA A 94 3.76 -16.10 -6.78
C ALA A 94 2.51 -16.27 -7.65
N PHE A 95 1.44 -15.56 -7.29
CA PHE A 95 0.17 -15.52 -8.00
C PHE A 95 -0.32 -14.09 -8.14
N GLN A 96 -0.99 -13.81 -9.24
CA GLN A 96 -1.66 -12.55 -9.51
C GLN A 96 -2.96 -12.43 -8.69
N ALA A 97 -3.60 -11.26 -8.72
CA ALA A 97 -4.84 -11.02 -7.97
C ALA A 97 -6.00 -11.95 -8.39
N ASP A 98 -6.02 -12.39 -9.65
CA ASP A 98 -7.00 -13.34 -10.20
C ASP A 98 -6.69 -14.81 -9.88
N GLY A 99 -5.67 -15.08 -9.06
CA GLY A 99 -5.20 -16.43 -8.72
C GLY A 99 -4.37 -17.12 -9.80
N ALA A 100 -4.10 -16.45 -10.93
CA ALA A 100 -3.23 -16.98 -11.98
C ALA A 100 -1.77 -17.00 -11.50
N LYS A 101 -1.08 -18.11 -11.75
CA LYS A 101 0.36 -18.22 -11.45
C LYS A 101 1.14 -17.20 -12.29
N ASP A 102 2.07 -16.45 -11.66
CA ASP A 102 2.99 -15.60 -12.42
C ASP A 102 4.03 -16.46 -13.15
N PRO A 103 3.98 -16.56 -14.50
CA PRO A 103 4.90 -17.36 -15.28
C PRO A 103 6.34 -16.83 -15.26
N ASN A 104 6.54 -15.57 -14.92
CA ASN A 104 7.87 -14.98 -14.81
C ASN A 104 8.56 -15.44 -13.54
N LEU A 105 7.85 -15.50 -12.41
CA LEU A 105 8.42 -15.93 -11.14
C LEU A 105 8.43 -17.45 -11.00
N LEU A 106 7.37 -18.15 -11.39
CA LEU A 106 7.21 -19.58 -11.14
C LEU A 106 7.13 -20.42 -12.42
N VAL A 107 7.99 -21.41 -12.53
CA VAL A 107 7.86 -22.49 -13.51
C VAL A 107 6.68 -23.41 -13.14
N GLY A 108 6.52 -23.72 -11.85
CA GLY A 108 5.45 -24.57 -11.35
C GLY A 108 5.05 -24.27 -9.92
N ALA A 109 3.79 -24.54 -9.58
CA ALA A 109 3.28 -24.58 -8.22
C ALA A 109 2.19 -25.66 -8.14
N SER A 110 2.31 -26.57 -7.17
CA SER A 110 1.35 -27.67 -7.02
C SER A 110 1.36 -28.25 -5.61
N VAL A 111 0.21 -28.77 -5.19
CA VAL A 111 0.10 -29.58 -3.99
C VAL A 111 0.82 -30.91 -4.24
N LEU A 112 1.68 -31.32 -3.32
CA LEU A 112 2.35 -32.60 -3.40
C LEU A 112 1.43 -33.71 -2.91
N PRO A 113 1.43 -34.87 -3.57
CA PRO A 113 0.75 -36.08 -3.08
C PRO A 113 1.54 -36.65 -1.89
N THR A 114 1.34 -36.07 -0.71
CA THR A 114 1.93 -36.53 0.55
C THR A 114 0.94 -37.43 1.30
N SER A 115 1.31 -37.94 2.48
CA SER A 115 0.41 -38.80 3.26
C SER A 115 -0.90 -38.05 3.59
N PRO A 116 -2.01 -38.76 3.89
CA PRO A 116 -3.33 -38.14 4.08
C PRO A 116 -3.38 -37.01 5.11
N ASP A 117 -2.44 -36.98 6.03
CA ASP A 117 -2.37 -36.02 7.13
C ASP A 117 -1.39 -34.85 6.86
N ALA A 118 -0.74 -34.80 5.67
CA ALA A 118 0.25 -33.79 5.36
C ALA A 118 -0.17 -32.98 4.13
N PHE A 119 -0.34 -31.66 4.28
CA PHE A 119 -0.60 -30.72 3.20
C PHE A 119 0.68 -29.94 2.90
N THR A 120 1.27 -30.18 1.74
CA THR A 120 2.51 -29.52 1.29
C THR A 120 2.31 -28.95 -0.11
N VAL A 121 2.69 -27.70 -0.30
CA VAL A 121 2.71 -27.05 -1.60
C VAL A 121 4.15 -26.83 -2.06
N ARG A 122 4.48 -27.28 -3.26
CA ARG A 122 5.77 -27.05 -3.90
C ARG A 122 5.68 -25.90 -4.86
N TYR A 123 6.58 -24.93 -4.71
CA TYR A 123 6.83 -23.84 -5.66
C TYR A 123 8.18 -24.09 -6.34
N VAL A 124 8.22 -23.93 -7.66
CA VAL A 124 9.45 -24.03 -8.45
C VAL A 124 9.70 -22.67 -9.08
N ILE A 125 10.73 -21.98 -8.58
CA ILE A 125 11.10 -20.63 -9.00
C ILE A 125 11.82 -20.69 -10.35
N SER A 126 11.50 -19.77 -11.25
CA SER A 126 12.17 -19.62 -12.54
C SER A 126 13.69 -19.44 -12.36
N PRO A 127 14.53 -20.15 -13.12
CA PRO A 127 15.99 -19.95 -13.07
C PRO A 127 16.40 -18.50 -13.34
N ASN A 128 15.66 -17.79 -14.18
CA ASN A 128 15.96 -16.43 -14.60
C ASN A 128 15.43 -15.37 -13.62
N ALA A 129 14.62 -15.75 -12.62
CA ALA A 129 14.06 -14.82 -11.66
C ALA A 129 15.15 -14.19 -10.80
N GLN A 130 15.24 -12.85 -10.85
CA GLN A 130 16.27 -12.06 -10.17
C GLN A 130 15.75 -10.70 -9.72
N TRP A 131 16.39 -10.14 -8.72
CA TRP A 131 16.19 -8.76 -8.29
C TRP A 131 16.90 -7.76 -9.21
N SER A 132 16.55 -6.49 -9.14
CA SER A 132 17.12 -5.42 -9.98
C SER A 132 18.62 -5.17 -9.75
N ASP A 133 19.19 -5.64 -8.65
CA ASP A 133 20.62 -5.64 -8.37
C ASP A 133 21.37 -6.85 -8.97
N GLY A 134 20.62 -7.81 -9.53
CA GLY A 134 21.16 -9.04 -10.13
C GLY A 134 21.18 -10.23 -9.18
N THR A 135 20.77 -10.07 -7.91
CA THR A 135 20.66 -11.18 -6.97
C THR A 135 19.53 -12.11 -7.38
N PRO A 136 19.72 -13.45 -7.45
CA PRO A 136 18.66 -14.39 -7.77
C PRO A 136 17.54 -14.38 -6.71
N ILE A 137 16.29 -14.45 -7.14
CA ILE A 137 15.16 -14.75 -6.24
C ILE A 137 15.23 -16.21 -5.86
N THR A 138 15.15 -16.51 -4.57
CA THR A 138 15.30 -17.86 -4.02
C THR A 138 14.23 -18.14 -2.97
N GLY A 139 14.19 -19.37 -2.46
CA GLY A 139 13.32 -19.72 -1.36
C GLY A 139 13.58 -18.95 -0.05
N SER A 140 14.73 -18.27 0.06
CA SER A 140 15.00 -17.39 1.20
C SER A 140 14.04 -16.20 1.25
N ASP A 141 13.61 -15.68 0.08
CA ASP A 141 12.65 -14.59 0.00
C ASP A 141 11.26 -15.05 0.48
N PHE A 142 10.88 -16.29 0.14
CA PHE A 142 9.66 -16.93 0.65
C PHE A 142 9.72 -17.13 2.16
N ALA A 143 10.82 -17.68 2.67
CA ALA A 143 11.00 -17.89 4.10
C ALA A 143 11.05 -16.58 4.90
N TYR A 144 11.62 -15.52 4.32
CA TYR A 144 11.64 -14.20 4.93
C TYR A 144 10.22 -13.63 5.07
N LEU A 145 9.43 -13.65 3.98
CA LEU A 145 8.05 -13.17 4.02
C LEU A 145 7.21 -13.97 5.02
N TRP A 146 7.27 -15.31 4.98
CA TRP A 146 6.56 -16.15 5.93
C TRP A 146 6.88 -15.79 7.39
N ARG A 147 8.16 -15.68 7.75
CA ARG A 147 8.56 -15.27 9.09
C ARG A 147 8.03 -13.89 9.46
N GLY A 148 8.16 -12.91 8.57
CA GLY A 148 7.64 -11.57 8.78
C GLY A 148 6.14 -11.57 9.06
N MET A 149 5.36 -12.28 8.25
CA MET A 149 3.91 -12.38 8.40
C MET A 149 3.46 -13.11 9.67
N THR A 150 4.27 -14.03 10.20
CA THR A 150 3.90 -14.80 11.40
C THR A 150 4.39 -14.20 12.70
N THR A 151 5.46 -13.39 12.67
CA THR A 151 6.12 -12.89 13.90
C THR A 151 5.95 -11.39 14.13
N THR A 152 5.47 -10.63 13.11
CA THR A 152 5.35 -9.18 13.22
C THR A 152 3.92 -8.78 13.58
N ALA A 153 3.77 -7.86 14.53
CA ALA A 153 2.49 -7.24 14.83
C ALA A 153 2.08 -6.25 13.73
N GLY A 154 0.77 -6.08 13.53
CA GLY A 154 0.23 -5.14 12.55
C GLY A 154 0.41 -5.57 11.10
N VAL A 155 0.64 -6.86 10.83
CA VAL A 155 0.57 -7.39 9.46
C VAL A 155 -0.89 -7.57 9.02
N VAL A 156 -1.11 -7.47 7.72
CA VAL A 156 -2.40 -7.64 7.06
C VAL A 156 -2.64 -9.15 6.84
N ASP A 157 -3.81 -9.64 7.20
CA ASP A 157 -4.33 -10.98 6.87
C ASP A 157 -3.32 -12.14 7.04
N PRO A 158 -2.85 -12.43 8.28
CA PRO A 158 -1.80 -13.43 8.49
C PRO A 158 -2.30 -14.88 8.64
N ALA A 159 -3.60 -15.15 8.57
CA ALA A 159 -4.14 -16.47 8.98
C ALA A 159 -3.61 -17.62 8.13
N ALA A 160 -3.54 -17.45 6.80
CA ALA A 160 -2.99 -18.48 5.91
C ALA A 160 -1.48 -18.68 6.13
N TYR A 161 -0.71 -17.63 6.41
CA TYR A 161 0.72 -17.75 6.77
C TYR A 161 0.92 -18.46 8.11
N ARG A 162 0.04 -18.25 9.09
CA ARG A 162 0.06 -18.94 10.38
C ARG A 162 -0.29 -20.42 10.30
N ALA A 163 -1.02 -20.81 9.25
CA ALA A 163 -1.27 -22.22 8.96
C ALA A 163 -0.03 -22.94 8.40
N VAL A 164 0.99 -22.21 7.94
CA VAL A 164 2.27 -22.79 7.47
C VAL A 164 3.10 -23.21 8.68
N SER A 165 3.49 -24.48 8.72
CA SER A 165 4.35 -25.03 9.77
C SER A 165 5.84 -24.95 9.44
N ASN A 166 6.21 -25.00 8.15
CA ASN A 166 7.60 -24.95 7.73
C ASN A 166 7.75 -24.52 6.26
N VAL A 167 8.85 -23.85 5.95
CA VAL A 167 9.27 -23.50 4.59
C VAL A 167 10.64 -24.09 4.33
N ARG A 168 10.69 -25.12 3.48
CA ARG A 168 11.93 -25.87 3.14
C ARG A 168 12.44 -25.43 1.77
N VAL A 169 13.69 -25.00 1.74
CA VAL A 169 14.37 -24.55 0.52
C VAL A 169 15.32 -25.62 0.04
N SER A 170 15.24 -25.97 -1.24
CA SER A 170 16.04 -27.03 -1.86
C SER A 170 16.30 -26.75 -3.35
N GLY A 171 16.92 -27.73 -4.02
CA GLY A 171 17.26 -27.62 -5.44
C GLY A 171 18.44 -26.70 -5.74
N PRO A 172 18.93 -26.72 -6.98
CA PRO A 172 20.04 -25.86 -7.40
C PRO A 172 19.72 -24.37 -7.21
N GLY A 173 20.60 -23.64 -6.53
CA GLY A 173 20.42 -22.22 -6.24
C GLY A 173 19.20 -21.88 -5.37
N GLY A 174 18.66 -22.84 -4.60
CA GLY A 174 17.51 -22.58 -3.73
C GLY A 174 16.20 -22.29 -4.47
N LYS A 175 16.01 -22.85 -5.67
CA LYS A 175 14.86 -22.56 -6.54
C LYS A 175 13.64 -23.45 -6.30
N VAL A 176 13.70 -24.42 -5.40
CA VAL A 176 12.56 -25.27 -5.02
C VAL A 176 12.17 -24.96 -3.58
N VAL A 177 10.91 -24.61 -3.36
CA VAL A 177 10.35 -24.25 -2.06
C VAL A 177 9.20 -25.18 -1.75
N ASP A 178 9.35 -25.99 -0.71
CA ASP A 178 8.27 -26.81 -0.17
C ASP A 178 7.71 -26.14 1.08
N VAL A 179 6.44 -25.82 1.04
CA VAL A 179 5.70 -25.18 2.12
C VAL A 179 4.82 -26.23 2.77
N ASP A 180 5.11 -26.57 4.01
CA ASP A 180 4.36 -27.53 4.80
C ASP A 180 3.33 -26.78 5.67
N PHE A 181 2.12 -27.28 5.73
CA PHE A 181 1.04 -26.70 6.49
C PHE A 181 0.65 -27.57 7.68
N ALA A 182 0.29 -26.95 8.80
CA ALA A 182 -0.26 -27.63 9.97
C ALA A 182 -1.72 -28.07 9.75
N GLN A 183 -2.40 -27.46 8.77
CA GLN A 183 -3.77 -27.78 8.36
C GLN A 183 -3.96 -27.43 6.88
N PRO A 184 -4.93 -28.00 6.17
CA PRO A 184 -5.23 -27.65 4.79
C PRO A 184 -5.59 -26.15 4.66
N VAL A 185 -5.12 -25.51 3.58
CA VAL A 185 -5.49 -24.17 3.16
C VAL A 185 -6.03 -24.27 1.74
N GLY A 186 -7.32 -24.07 1.56
CA GLY A 186 -8.00 -24.24 0.27
C GLY A 186 -7.48 -23.29 -0.77
N ASP A 187 -7.41 -22.00 -0.43
CA ASP A 187 -6.85 -20.96 -1.29
C ASP A 187 -5.39 -20.62 -0.89
N TRP A 188 -4.51 -21.60 -1.00
CA TRP A 188 -3.07 -21.40 -0.74
C TRP A 188 -2.40 -20.44 -1.75
N ARG A 189 -3.08 -20.05 -2.83
CA ARG A 189 -2.57 -19.12 -3.85
C ARG A 189 -2.55 -17.67 -3.38
N VAL A 190 -3.20 -17.34 -2.27
CA VAL A 190 -3.10 -16.01 -1.64
C VAL A 190 -1.72 -15.76 -1.03
N LEU A 191 -0.96 -16.83 -0.74
CA LEU A 191 0.36 -16.74 -0.13
C LEU A 191 1.44 -16.26 -1.13
N PHE A 192 2.48 -15.64 -0.59
CA PHE A 192 3.68 -15.21 -1.31
C PHE A 192 3.41 -14.20 -2.43
N ARG A 193 2.43 -13.33 -2.21
CA ARG A 193 2.31 -12.08 -2.99
C ARG A 193 3.33 -11.08 -2.49
N HIS A 194 3.82 -10.21 -3.38
CA HIS A 194 4.76 -9.13 -3.07
C HIS A 194 5.96 -9.61 -2.24
N LEU A 195 6.72 -10.57 -2.75
CA LEU A 195 7.96 -11.01 -2.10
C LEU A 195 8.92 -9.84 -1.89
N LEU A 196 9.62 -9.86 -0.78
CA LEU A 196 10.55 -8.81 -0.38
C LEU A 196 12.01 -9.27 -0.60
N PRO A 197 12.94 -8.36 -0.95
CA PRO A 197 14.34 -8.69 -1.21
C PRO A 197 15.08 -9.05 0.10
N SER A 198 14.96 -10.30 0.52
CA SER A 198 15.46 -10.79 1.81
C SER A 198 16.96 -10.54 2.02
N HIS A 199 17.76 -10.59 0.95
CA HIS A 199 19.19 -10.37 0.99
C HIS A 199 19.61 -8.94 1.40
N LEU A 200 18.68 -7.96 1.29
CA LEU A 200 18.91 -6.57 1.71
C LEU A 200 18.18 -6.22 3.01
N LEU A 201 17.21 -7.04 3.43
CA LEU A 201 16.32 -6.72 4.54
C LEU A 201 16.51 -7.62 5.76
N ALA A 202 17.22 -8.74 5.61
CA ALA A 202 17.23 -9.77 6.62
C ALA A 202 18.44 -9.69 7.54
N ALA A 203 18.35 -9.03 8.68
CA ALA A 203 19.15 -9.48 9.82
C ALA A 203 18.25 -9.99 10.95
N ASP A 204 17.13 -9.33 11.23
CA ASP A 204 16.24 -9.64 12.34
C ASP A 204 14.75 -9.60 11.94
N ALA A 205 13.92 -10.45 12.57
CA ALA A 205 12.46 -10.42 12.40
C ALA A 205 11.86 -9.07 12.85
N ALA A 206 12.52 -8.35 13.76
CA ALA A 206 12.15 -7.01 14.18
C ALA A 206 12.20 -5.99 13.02
N ASP A 207 12.99 -6.26 11.98
CA ASP A 207 13.18 -5.37 10.85
C ASP A 207 12.03 -5.44 9.83
N PHE A 208 11.18 -6.49 9.85
CA PHE A 208 10.05 -6.59 8.92
C PHE A 208 9.05 -5.44 9.08
N ALA A 209 8.82 -4.97 10.31
CA ALA A 209 7.97 -3.81 10.59
C ALA A 209 8.51 -2.49 10.03
N TYR A 210 9.81 -2.41 9.75
CA TYR A 210 10.47 -1.23 9.21
C TYR A 210 11.06 -1.49 7.81
N ALA A 211 10.88 -2.70 7.32
CA ALA A 211 11.33 -3.11 6.00
C ALA A 211 10.92 -2.16 4.89
N LEU A 212 10.95 -1.75 3.98
CA LEU A 212 10.42 -0.80 3.00
C LEU A 212 9.92 0.54 3.58
N ARG A 213 10.33 0.96 4.78
CA ARG A 213 9.85 2.22 5.37
C ARG A 213 10.18 3.44 4.49
N ASN A 214 11.34 3.48 3.89
CA ASN A 214 11.83 4.66 3.14
C ASN A 214 11.76 4.48 1.63
N THR A 215 11.98 3.28 1.13
CA THR A 215 12.02 2.94 -0.29
C THR A 215 11.92 1.41 -0.47
N VAL A 216 11.82 0.95 -1.72
CA VAL A 216 12.00 -0.45 -2.10
C VAL A 216 13.42 -0.60 -2.62
N PRO A 217 14.34 -1.23 -1.86
CA PRO A 217 15.78 -1.20 -2.15
C PRO A 217 16.17 -2.04 -3.38
N ALA A 218 15.44 -3.11 -3.68
CA ALA A 218 15.56 -3.89 -4.90
C ALA A 218 14.18 -4.32 -5.37
N SER A 219 13.97 -4.37 -6.66
CA SER A 219 12.69 -4.67 -7.31
C SER A 219 12.86 -5.87 -8.24
N ALA A 220 11.77 -6.59 -8.49
CA ALA A 220 11.76 -7.69 -9.45
C ALA A 220 10.54 -7.62 -10.39
N GLY A 221 9.75 -6.55 -10.28
CA GLY A 221 8.69 -6.21 -11.22
C GLY A 221 9.21 -5.52 -12.47
N ARG A 222 8.26 -5.04 -13.30
CA ARG A 222 8.57 -4.30 -14.54
C ARG A 222 9.19 -2.92 -14.29
N TYR A 223 9.02 -2.39 -13.08
CA TYR A 223 9.61 -1.13 -12.61
C TYR A 223 10.48 -1.35 -11.38
N LEU A 224 11.31 -0.37 -11.09
CA LEU A 224 12.07 -0.23 -9.85
C LEU A 224 11.86 1.17 -9.27
N VAL A 225 11.90 1.30 -7.95
CA VAL A 225 11.84 2.60 -7.28
C VAL A 225 13.18 3.30 -7.45
N ARG A 226 13.18 4.41 -8.19
CA ARG A 226 14.39 5.22 -8.43
C ARG A 226 14.64 6.22 -7.30
N SER A 227 13.59 6.92 -6.88
CA SER A 227 13.66 7.93 -5.81
C SER A 227 12.32 8.13 -5.15
N VAL A 228 12.37 8.54 -3.89
CA VAL A 228 11.22 8.93 -3.08
C VAL A 228 11.51 10.31 -2.50
N ASP A 229 10.70 11.30 -2.88
CA ASP A 229 10.72 12.64 -2.31
C ASP A 229 9.46 12.84 -1.46
N ARG A 230 9.60 12.66 -0.15
CA ARG A 230 8.48 12.76 0.78
C ARG A 230 8.00 14.20 0.97
N ALA A 231 8.89 15.18 0.82
CA ALA A 231 8.55 16.60 0.98
C ALA A 231 7.60 17.06 -0.14
N HIS A 232 7.89 16.66 -1.36
CA HIS A 232 7.04 16.94 -2.52
C HIS A 232 5.95 15.89 -2.75
N GLY A 233 6.01 14.74 -2.05
CA GLY A 233 5.07 13.63 -2.22
C GLY A 233 5.23 12.95 -3.59
N THR A 234 6.48 12.80 -4.06
CA THR A 234 6.78 12.22 -5.37
C THR A 234 7.54 10.90 -5.23
N VAL A 235 7.11 9.90 -5.99
CA VAL A 235 7.80 8.62 -6.16
C VAL A 235 8.11 8.43 -7.64
N THR A 236 9.39 8.28 -7.98
CA THR A 236 9.82 8.04 -9.36
C THR A 236 10.13 6.55 -9.54
N LEU A 237 9.47 5.95 -10.51
CA LEU A 237 9.71 4.58 -10.93
C LEU A 237 10.41 4.59 -12.29
N ASN A 238 11.50 3.84 -12.42
CA ASN A 238 12.16 3.59 -13.70
C ASN A 238 11.85 2.18 -14.18
N ARG A 239 11.78 2.01 -15.50
CA ARG A 239 11.72 0.66 -16.08
C ARG A 239 12.88 -0.19 -15.53
N ASN A 240 12.55 -1.42 -15.16
CA ASN A 240 13.53 -2.39 -14.71
C ASN A 240 14.17 -3.09 -15.92
N ASP A 241 15.34 -2.63 -16.35
CA ASP A 241 16.05 -3.21 -17.50
C ASP A 241 16.59 -4.63 -17.21
N ARG A 242 16.52 -5.10 -15.94
CA ARG A 242 16.82 -6.48 -15.54
C ARG A 242 15.58 -7.36 -15.44
N PHE A 243 14.40 -6.84 -15.76
CA PHE A 243 13.20 -7.66 -15.82
C PHE A 243 13.37 -8.73 -16.90
N TRP A 244 13.23 -9.98 -16.50
CA TRP A 244 13.53 -11.15 -17.36
C TRP A 244 12.30 -11.67 -18.13
N GLY A 245 11.11 -11.13 -17.85
CA GLY A 245 9.88 -11.52 -18.56
C GLY A 245 9.86 -11.01 -19.99
N PRO A 246 9.00 -11.59 -20.85
CA PRO A 246 8.92 -11.25 -22.28
C PRO A 246 8.38 -9.85 -22.55
N ASP A 247 7.64 -9.26 -21.61
CA ASP A 247 6.93 -8.00 -21.80
C ASP A 247 7.46 -6.93 -20.84
N PRO A 248 8.59 -6.27 -21.12
CA PRO A 248 9.08 -5.15 -20.30
C PRO A 248 8.11 -3.97 -20.36
N ALA A 249 8.20 -3.07 -19.38
CA ALA A 249 7.37 -1.87 -19.35
C ALA A 249 7.63 -0.99 -20.58
N PRO A 250 6.58 -0.54 -21.30
CA PRO A 250 6.73 0.31 -22.49
C PRO A 250 7.12 1.76 -22.17
N ILE A 251 6.84 2.24 -20.94
CA ILE A 251 7.17 3.59 -20.47
C ILE A 251 8.42 3.48 -19.60
N ASP A 252 9.43 4.30 -19.87
CA ASP A 252 10.71 4.23 -19.16
C ASP A 252 10.66 4.84 -17.75
N ILE A 253 9.88 5.91 -17.59
CA ILE A 253 9.80 6.65 -16.32
C ILE A 253 8.33 6.94 -15.99
N LEU A 254 7.92 6.49 -14.80
CA LEU A 254 6.64 6.89 -14.19
C LEU A 254 6.95 7.79 -13.00
N THR A 255 6.44 9.02 -13.03
CA THR A 255 6.51 9.95 -11.90
C THR A 255 5.15 9.99 -11.22
N LEU A 256 5.08 9.39 -10.04
CA LEU A 256 3.88 9.38 -9.20
C LEU A 256 3.92 10.61 -8.31
N ALA A 257 2.99 11.55 -8.50
CA ALA A 257 2.94 12.83 -7.77
C ALA A 257 1.68 12.92 -6.91
N ALA A 258 1.82 13.39 -5.66
CA ALA A 258 0.68 13.54 -4.76
C ALA A 258 -0.35 14.55 -5.31
N ALA A 259 -1.56 14.08 -5.56
CA ALA A 259 -2.73 14.86 -5.96
C ALA A 259 -3.37 15.49 -4.72
N ARG A 260 -2.93 16.69 -4.35
CA ARG A 260 -3.32 17.36 -3.09
C ARG A 260 -4.53 18.27 -3.22
N ASP A 261 -4.74 18.84 -4.39
CA ASP A 261 -5.75 19.85 -4.66
C ASP A 261 -6.44 19.61 -5.99
N THR A 262 -7.77 19.66 -6.00
CA THR A 262 -8.60 19.41 -7.18
C THR A 262 -8.31 20.36 -8.32
N THR A 263 -8.08 21.65 -8.04
CA THR A 263 -7.84 22.68 -9.07
C THR A 263 -6.50 22.43 -9.75
N GLN A 264 -5.45 22.15 -8.95
CA GLN A 264 -4.14 21.82 -9.48
C GLN A 264 -4.19 20.57 -10.38
N VAL A 265 -4.86 19.50 -9.92
CA VAL A 265 -5.04 18.27 -10.70
C VAL A 265 -5.77 18.56 -12.01
N ALA A 266 -6.84 19.35 -11.98
CA ALA A 266 -7.59 19.74 -13.17
C ALA A 266 -6.73 20.51 -14.18
N ASP A 267 -5.91 21.44 -13.73
CA ASP A 267 -5.02 22.22 -14.60
C ASP A 267 -3.90 21.35 -15.20
N GLN A 268 -3.37 20.42 -14.42
CA GLN A 268 -2.35 19.47 -14.89
C GLN A 268 -2.92 18.45 -15.89
N LEU A 269 -4.18 18.02 -15.74
CA LEU A 269 -4.86 17.18 -16.73
C LEU A 269 -5.15 17.96 -18.02
N ARG A 270 -5.65 19.22 -17.92
CA ARG A 270 -5.91 20.09 -19.09
C ARG A 270 -4.65 20.38 -19.89
N SER A 271 -3.53 20.62 -19.21
CA SER A 271 -2.24 20.88 -19.85
C SER A 271 -1.57 19.61 -20.40
N GLY A 272 -2.08 18.41 -20.06
CA GLY A 272 -1.45 17.14 -20.41
C GLY A 272 -0.19 16.83 -19.59
N GLN A 273 0.05 17.56 -18.51
CA GLN A 273 1.14 17.28 -17.58
C GLN A 273 0.87 15.97 -16.81
N LEU A 274 -0.34 15.78 -16.31
CA LEU A 274 -0.79 14.50 -15.78
C LEU A 274 -1.42 13.68 -16.90
N ALA A 275 -0.95 12.45 -17.09
CA ALA A 275 -1.51 11.50 -18.03
C ALA A 275 -2.67 10.70 -17.43
N PHE A 276 -2.61 10.45 -16.14
CA PHE A 276 -3.58 9.67 -15.36
C PHE A 276 -3.61 10.13 -13.90
N VAL A 277 -4.76 9.94 -13.26
CA VAL A 277 -4.97 10.20 -11.84
C VAL A 277 -5.69 9.01 -11.22
N ASP A 278 -5.26 8.57 -10.03
CA ASP A 278 -5.95 7.59 -9.18
C ASP A 278 -5.88 8.09 -7.74
N MET A 279 -7.00 8.61 -7.24
CA MET A 279 -7.05 9.27 -5.94
C MET A 279 -8.39 9.10 -5.23
N VAL A 280 -8.40 9.35 -3.91
CA VAL A 280 -9.64 9.55 -3.15
C VAL A 280 -10.22 10.93 -3.53
N PRO A 281 -11.46 11.00 -4.08
CA PRO A 281 -12.04 12.27 -4.49
C PRO A 281 -12.35 13.17 -3.30
N GLN A 282 -12.15 14.46 -3.45
CA GLN A 282 -12.67 15.52 -2.56
C GLN A 282 -14.09 15.92 -2.98
N ASP A 283 -14.71 16.84 -2.27
CA ASP A 283 -16.13 17.20 -2.43
C ASP A 283 -16.50 17.58 -3.88
N THR A 284 -15.63 18.31 -4.57
CA THR A 284 -15.88 18.81 -5.95
C THR A 284 -15.06 18.08 -7.03
N THR A 285 -14.22 17.11 -6.67
CA THR A 285 -13.26 16.51 -7.61
C THR A 285 -13.95 15.87 -8.80
N THR A 286 -15.00 15.08 -8.57
CA THR A 286 -15.72 14.38 -9.63
C THR A 286 -16.33 15.36 -10.63
N ASP A 287 -16.97 16.43 -10.13
CA ASP A 287 -17.63 17.42 -10.96
C ASP A 287 -16.61 18.25 -11.76
N VAL A 288 -15.55 18.70 -11.11
CA VAL A 288 -14.50 19.52 -11.76
C VAL A 288 -13.77 18.73 -12.84
N LEU A 289 -13.40 17.48 -12.58
CA LEU A 289 -12.70 16.67 -13.58
C LEU A 289 -13.63 16.23 -14.71
N GLY A 290 -14.91 15.96 -14.42
CA GLY A 290 -15.93 15.64 -15.44
C GLY A 290 -16.23 16.78 -16.41
N LEU A 291 -15.91 18.02 -16.06
CA LEU A 291 -16.07 19.19 -16.95
C LEU A 291 -14.87 19.41 -17.89
N ILE A 292 -13.78 18.65 -17.75
CA ILE A 292 -12.61 18.83 -18.60
C ILE A 292 -12.83 18.10 -19.92
N PRO A 293 -12.79 18.77 -21.09
CA PRO A 293 -12.90 18.10 -22.37
C PRO A 293 -11.83 17.03 -22.56
N ASP A 294 -12.20 15.91 -23.20
CA ASP A 294 -11.31 14.79 -23.52
C ASP A 294 -10.69 14.08 -22.28
N VAL A 295 -11.19 14.35 -21.07
CA VAL A 295 -10.84 13.61 -19.85
C VAL A 295 -11.93 12.60 -19.55
N ASP A 296 -11.56 11.33 -19.53
CA ASP A 296 -12.44 10.23 -19.09
C ASP A 296 -12.29 10.05 -17.59
N THR A 297 -13.41 10.10 -16.85
CA THR A 297 -13.44 9.98 -15.39
C THR A 297 -14.30 8.79 -14.97
N ARG A 298 -13.84 8.05 -13.96
CA ARG A 298 -14.56 6.94 -13.37
C ARG A 298 -14.43 6.95 -11.85
N THR A 299 -15.56 6.88 -11.15
CA THR A 299 -15.59 6.61 -9.71
C THR A 299 -15.87 5.13 -9.49
N PHE A 300 -15.15 4.52 -8.54
CA PHE A 300 -15.27 3.10 -8.20
C PHE A 300 -15.02 2.87 -6.71
N SER A 301 -15.47 1.72 -6.20
CA SER A 301 -15.22 1.31 -4.81
C SER A 301 -13.77 0.83 -4.69
N GLY A 302 -13.08 1.29 -3.64
CA GLY A 302 -11.80 0.72 -3.23
C GLY A 302 -12.02 -0.55 -2.39
N SER A 303 -10.93 -1.20 -2.03
CA SER A 303 -10.92 -2.47 -1.30
C SER A 303 -10.94 -2.31 0.22
N ARG A 304 -11.02 -1.07 0.74
CA ARG A 304 -10.88 -0.82 2.16
C ARG A 304 -12.12 -0.18 2.76
N THR A 305 -12.35 -0.47 4.04
CA THR A 305 -13.40 0.16 4.86
C THR A 305 -12.76 0.80 6.09
N LEU A 306 -12.99 2.11 6.28
CA LEU A 306 -12.69 2.78 7.54
C LEU A 306 -13.74 2.39 8.56
N GLY A 307 -13.30 2.04 9.77
CA GLY A 307 -14.23 1.68 10.82
C GLY A 307 -13.60 1.75 12.20
N VAL A 308 -14.39 1.33 13.18
CA VAL A 308 -14.06 1.36 14.59
C VAL A 308 -13.90 -0.06 15.10
N THR A 309 -12.70 -0.42 15.54
CA THR A 309 -12.44 -1.66 16.29
C THR A 309 -12.59 -1.38 17.80
N LEU A 310 -13.37 -2.20 18.48
CA LEU A 310 -13.56 -2.19 19.92
C LEU A 310 -12.74 -3.33 20.53
N SER A 311 -11.78 -2.99 21.40
CA SER A 311 -10.84 -3.96 21.97
C SER A 311 -11.53 -4.91 22.95
N ALA A 312 -11.42 -6.20 22.70
CA ALA A 312 -11.90 -7.25 23.61
C ALA A 312 -10.98 -7.46 24.83
N THR A 313 -9.79 -6.84 24.81
CA THR A 313 -8.75 -7.00 25.88
C THR A 313 -8.59 -5.76 26.76
N SER A 314 -9.39 -4.72 26.53
CA SER A 314 -9.32 -3.45 27.30
C SER A 314 -10.04 -3.47 28.64
N GLY A 315 -10.69 -4.59 28.99
CA GLY A 315 -11.52 -4.73 30.16
C GLY A 315 -13.00 -4.33 29.95
N LEU A 316 -13.39 -3.88 28.74
CA LEU A 316 -14.79 -3.65 28.39
C LEU A 316 -15.49 -4.99 28.11
N SER A 317 -16.62 -5.25 28.76
CA SER A 317 -17.48 -6.39 28.43
C SER A 317 -18.06 -6.25 27.03
N ALA A 318 -18.49 -7.34 26.41
CA ALA A 318 -19.19 -7.30 25.12
C ALA A 318 -20.40 -6.37 25.13
N GLN A 319 -21.13 -6.33 26.26
CA GLN A 319 -22.28 -5.44 26.45
C GLN A 319 -21.84 -3.97 26.53
N ALA A 320 -20.76 -3.64 27.23
CA ALA A 320 -20.23 -2.27 27.28
C ALA A 320 -19.74 -1.83 25.88
N ARG A 321 -19.09 -2.73 25.12
CA ARG A 321 -18.73 -2.47 23.73
C ARG A 321 -19.96 -2.25 22.84
N ALA A 322 -21.05 -3.00 23.07
CA ALA A 322 -22.31 -2.79 22.35
C ALA A 322 -22.95 -1.43 22.66
N GLU A 323 -22.81 -0.94 23.91
CA GLU A 323 -23.22 0.42 24.27
C GLU A 323 -22.36 1.49 23.58
N VAL A 324 -21.02 1.28 23.47
CA VAL A 324 -20.17 2.17 22.65
C VAL A 324 -20.62 2.16 21.18
N ARG A 325 -20.89 0.98 20.60
CA ARG A 325 -21.40 0.86 19.22
C ARG A 325 -22.67 1.67 19.02
N SER A 326 -23.60 1.66 19.96
CA SER A 326 -24.87 2.39 19.84
C SER A 326 -24.74 3.92 19.87
N LEU A 327 -23.57 4.44 20.32
CA LEU A 327 -23.25 5.87 20.28
C LEU A 327 -22.57 6.32 18.99
N ILE A 328 -22.16 5.38 18.13
CA ILE A 328 -21.47 5.70 16.89
C ILE A 328 -22.47 6.20 15.86
N ASP A 329 -22.45 7.50 15.57
CA ASP A 329 -23.18 8.09 14.44
C ASP A 329 -22.40 7.83 13.15
N VAL A 330 -22.71 6.70 12.50
CA VAL A 330 -22.01 6.23 11.31
C VAL A 330 -22.06 7.26 10.16
N PRO A 331 -23.24 7.82 9.79
CA PRO A 331 -23.31 8.86 8.75
C PRO A 331 -22.43 10.08 9.06
N LEU A 332 -22.51 10.59 10.30
CA LEU A 332 -21.73 11.76 10.71
C LEU A 332 -20.22 11.49 10.60
N LEU A 333 -19.75 10.39 11.19
CA LEU A 333 -18.31 10.05 11.18
C LEU A 333 -17.82 9.75 9.77
N ALA A 334 -18.63 9.13 8.91
CA ALA A 334 -18.29 8.89 7.52
C ALA A 334 -18.09 10.20 6.73
N HIS A 335 -18.98 11.18 6.87
CA HIS A 335 -18.85 12.49 6.22
C HIS A 335 -17.62 13.25 6.70
N ILE A 336 -17.35 13.24 8.01
CA ILE A 336 -16.18 13.87 8.61
C ILE A 336 -14.89 13.22 8.10
N ALA A 337 -14.83 11.89 8.09
CA ALA A 337 -13.66 11.14 7.61
C ALA A 337 -13.42 11.36 6.12
N ALA A 338 -14.48 11.33 5.32
CA ALA A 338 -14.40 11.54 3.87
C ALA A 338 -14.09 12.99 3.50
N ARG A 339 -14.31 13.96 4.41
CA ARG A 339 -14.20 15.40 4.14
C ARG A 339 -15.00 15.86 2.92
N ARG A 340 -16.17 15.26 2.73
CA ARG A 340 -17.08 15.58 1.64
C ARG A 340 -18.52 15.38 2.07
N SER A 341 -19.42 16.14 1.44
CA SER A 341 -20.84 16.15 1.75
C SER A 341 -21.66 15.28 0.80
N THR A 342 -21.09 14.94 -0.37
CA THR A 342 -21.78 14.18 -1.43
C THR A 342 -20.99 12.91 -1.78
N ASN A 343 -21.68 11.92 -2.33
CA ASN A 343 -21.08 10.65 -2.79
C ASN A 343 -20.25 9.94 -1.72
N VAL A 344 -20.69 10.02 -0.46
CA VAL A 344 -20.07 9.31 0.67
C VAL A 344 -20.68 7.93 0.75
N ALA A 345 -19.84 6.90 0.61
CA ALA A 345 -20.24 5.51 0.76
C ALA A 345 -20.24 5.13 2.26
N ALA A 346 -21.13 5.76 3.05
CA ALA A 346 -21.32 5.44 4.45
C ALA A 346 -21.84 4.01 4.61
N ALA A 347 -21.38 3.33 5.67
CA ALA A 347 -21.93 2.05 6.06
C ALA A 347 -23.32 2.23 6.72
N GLU A 348 -23.97 1.09 7.03
CA GLU A 348 -25.28 1.09 7.68
C GLU A 348 -25.21 1.73 9.09
N PRO A 349 -26.22 2.55 9.46
CA PRO A 349 -26.28 3.12 10.80
C PRO A 349 -26.38 2.06 11.90
N THR A 350 -25.88 2.39 13.08
CA THR A 350 -26.03 1.54 14.26
C THR A 350 -27.37 1.77 14.94
N GLU A 351 -27.88 0.73 15.60
CA GLU A 351 -29.12 0.85 16.39
C GLU A 351 -28.85 1.57 17.72
N PRO A 352 -29.71 2.52 18.14
CA PRO A 352 -29.63 3.13 19.45
C PRO A 352 -29.75 2.11 20.57
N GLY A 353 -29.01 2.28 21.65
CA GLY A 353 -28.99 1.36 22.79
C GLY A 353 -28.99 2.04 24.16
N SER A 354 -28.99 1.22 25.20
CA SER A 354 -28.77 1.70 26.58
C SER A 354 -27.32 2.16 26.76
N LEU A 355 -27.07 3.09 27.68
CA LEU A 355 -25.75 3.56 28.07
C LEU A 355 -25.47 3.32 29.56
N ALA A 356 -26.24 2.47 30.21
CA ALA A 356 -26.22 2.29 31.65
C ALA A 356 -24.86 1.76 32.14
N LEU A 357 -24.23 0.84 31.40
CA LEU A 357 -22.90 0.32 31.75
C LEU A 357 -21.80 1.35 31.53
N LEU A 358 -21.86 2.11 30.46
CA LEU A 358 -20.87 3.17 30.19
C LEU A 358 -20.94 4.27 31.25
N HIS A 359 -22.16 4.68 31.68
CA HIS A 359 -22.32 5.65 32.76
C HIS A 359 -21.84 5.08 34.12
N ALA A 360 -22.07 3.79 34.39
CA ALA A 360 -21.53 3.15 35.59
C ALA A 360 -19.99 3.13 35.58
N LEU A 361 -19.37 2.75 34.43
CA LEU A 361 -17.93 2.78 34.26
C LEU A 361 -17.36 4.21 34.40
N ALA A 362 -18.06 5.21 33.85
CA ALA A 362 -17.69 6.62 34.01
C ALA A 362 -17.74 7.08 35.46
N ALA A 363 -18.78 6.67 36.21
CA ALA A 363 -18.90 6.95 37.66
C ALA A 363 -17.77 6.29 38.45
N ASP A 364 -17.27 5.13 38.04
CA ASP A 364 -16.12 4.44 38.61
C ASP A 364 -14.76 5.04 38.14
N GLY A 365 -14.79 6.14 37.38
CA GLY A 365 -13.60 6.85 36.90
C GLY A 365 -12.94 6.30 35.64
N LYS A 366 -13.60 5.39 34.92
CA LYS A 366 -13.09 4.92 33.62
C LYS A 366 -13.18 6.04 32.58
N VAL A 367 -12.04 6.28 31.91
CA VAL A 367 -11.94 7.16 30.73
C VAL A 367 -11.63 6.28 29.51
N LEU A 368 -12.47 6.33 28.48
CA LEU A 368 -12.26 5.58 27.26
C LEU A 368 -11.09 6.15 26.45
N ARG A 369 -10.25 5.26 25.94
CA ARG A 369 -9.04 5.62 25.19
C ARG A 369 -9.25 5.27 23.73
N VAL A 370 -9.39 6.31 22.89
CA VAL A 370 -9.64 6.21 21.44
C VAL A 370 -8.34 6.45 20.70
N ALA A 371 -7.87 5.48 19.96
CA ALA A 371 -6.67 5.58 19.13
C ALA A 371 -6.99 5.66 17.65
N ALA A 372 -6.12 6.31 16.91
CA ALA A 372 -6.10 6.29 15.45
C ALA A 372 -4.65 6.41 14.98
N ASP A 373 -4.37 5.98 13.75
CA ASP A 373 -3.08 6.24 13.12
C ASP A 373 -2.87 7.75 12.95
N ALA A 374 -1.83 8.27 13.58
CA ALA A 374 -1.50 9.69 13.52
C ALA A 374 -1.17 10.17 12.09
N ALA A 375 -0.73 9.27 11.22
CA ALA A 375 -0.44 9.55 9.81
C ALA A 375 -1.70 9.56 8.93
N ASP A 376 -2.84 9.07 9.42
CA ASP A 376 -4.10 9.02 8.66
C ASP A 376 -5.09 10.12 9.09
N PRO A 377 -5.30 11.16 8.25
CA PRO A 377 -6.22 12.25 8.58
C PRO A 377 -7.69 11.83 8.66
N ALA A 378 -8.12 10.82 7.89
CA ALA A 378 -9.50 10.35 7.92
C ALA A 378 -9.80 9.61 9.22
N ALA A 379 -8.92 8.66 9.61
CA ALA A 379 -9.03 7.95 10.87
C ALA A 379 -8.92 8.91 12.08
N THR A 380 -7.98 9.88 12.03
CA THR A 380 -7.81 10.88 13.09
C THR A 380 -9.03 11.79 13.24
N ALA A 381 -9.63 12.24 12.12
CA ALA A 381 -10.83 13.08 12.16
C ALA A 381 -12.03 12.32 12.75
N ALA A 382 -12.27 11.08 12.30
CA ALA A 382 -13.33 10.23 12.84
C ALA A 382 -13.11 9.92 14.32
N ALA A 383 -11.87 9.63 14.75
CA ALA A 383 -11.56 9.35 16.16
C ALA A 383 -11.82 10.56 17.07
N ARG A 384 -11.47 11.78 16.64
CA ARG A 384 -11.77 13.01 17.41
C ARG A 384 -13.27 13.21 17.55
N SER A 385 -14.01 13.10 16.45
CA SER A 385 -15.47 13.25 16.51
C SER A 385 -16.14 12.14 17.31
N LEU A 386 -15.58 10.92 17.33
CA LEU A 386 -16.07 9.86 18.22
C LEU A 386 -15.84 10.21 19.69
N VAL A 387 -14.71 10.82 20.05
CA VAL A 387 -14.48 11.33 21.42
C VAL A 387 -15.53 12.37 21.78
N ASP A 388 -15.81 13.34 20.89
CA ASP A 388 -16.84 14.36 21.11
C ASP A 388 -18.23 13.73 21.32
N LEU A 389 -18.60 12.69 20.55
CA LEU A 389 -19.86 11.96 20.72
C LEU A 389 -19.96 11.27 22.08
N LEU A 390 -18.88 10.60 22.51
CA LEU A 390 -18.80 9.92 23.81
C LEU A 390 -18.92 10.94 24.97
N GLU A 391 -18.19 12.04 24.92
CA GLU A 391 -18.21 13.10 25.94
C GLU A 391 -19.59 13.78 26.01
N ASN A 392 -20.21 14.07 24.88
CA ASN A 392 -21.57 14.62 24.82
C ASN A 392 -22.62 13.66 25.40
N ALA A 393 -22.39 12.35 25.34
CA ALA A 393 -23.23 11.33 25.98
C ALA A 393 -22.91 11.11 27.47
N GLY A 394 -21.99 11.90 28.06
CA GLY A 394 -21.58 11.78 29.46
C GLY A 394 -20.60 10.62 29.72
N VAL A 395 -19.92 10.13 28.69
CA VAL A 395 -18.90 9.08 28.77
C VAL A 395 -17.53 9.71 28.57
N PRO A 396 -16.69 9.87 29.62
CA PRO A 396 -15.37 10.47 29.49
C PRO A 396 -14.50 9.70 28.51
N ALA A 397 -13.89 10.40 27.55
CA ALA A 397 -13.03 9.80 26.53
C ALA A 397 -11.82 10.70 26.21
N ARG A 398 -10.76 10.11 25.63
CA ARG A 398 -9.58 10.87 25.21
C ARG A 398 -8.90 10.20 24.01
N ILE A 399 -8.22 11.02 23.21
CA ILE A 399 -7.38 10.53 22.10
C ILE A 399 -6.05 9.99 22.64
N VAL A 400 -5.63 8.86 22.06
CA VAL A 400 -4.29 8.29 22.18
C VAL A 400 -3.66 8.34 20.78
N ALA A 401 -2.80 9.34 20.56
CA ALA A 401 -2.11 9.47 19.28
C ALA A 401 -0.87 8.56 19.25
N ASN A 402 -0.82 7.64 18.29
CA ASN A 402 0.35 6.80 18.02
C ASN A 402 0.29 6.29 16.56
N GLU A 403 1.38 5.71 16.08
CA GLU A 403 1.40 5.00 14.79
C GLU A 403 0.68 3.65 14.93
N LEU A 404 -0.10 3.25 13.91
CA LEU A 404 -0.90 2.02 13.96
C LEU A 404 -0.07 0.75 14.25
N PRO A 405 1.15 0.57 13.71
CA PRO A 405 2.01 -0.55 14.09
C PRO A 405 2.33 -0.59 15.61
N ALA A 406 2.56 0.55 16.23
CA ALA A 406 2.84 0.63 17.67
C ALA A 406 1.57 0.34 18.51
N ILE A 407 0.40 0.79 18.03
CA ILE A 407 -0.90 0.46 18.63
C ILE A 407 -1.11 -1.07 18.60
N ALA A 408 -0.91 -1.72 17.46
CA ALA A 408 -1.08 -3.16 17.28
C ALA A 408 -0.07 -3.99 18.08
N ALA A 409 1.20 -3.55 18.14
CA ALA A 409 2.27 -4.29 18.80
C ALA A 409 2.24 -4.17 20.33
N ARG A 410 1.82 -3.03 20.87
CA ARG A 410 1.97 -2.72 22.31
C ARG A 410 0.68 -2.28 22.97
N SER A 411 0.05 -1.22 22.49
CA SER A 411 -1.04 -0.57 23.22
C SER A 411 -2.30 -1.44 23.31
N LEU A 412 -2.66 -2.16 22.24
CA LEU A 412 -3.78 -3.11 22.23
C LEU A 412 -3.51 -4.34 23.12
N PRO A 413 -2.36 -5.06 22.98
CA PRO A 413 -2.05 -6.18 23.85
C PRO A 413 -1.99 -5.80 25.34
N ALA A 414 -1.46 -4.61 25.67
CA ALA A 414 -1.38 -4.10 27.04
C ALA A 414 -2.73 -3.61 27.61
N GLY A 415 -3.80 -3.60 26.81
CA GLY A 415 -5.09 -3.07 27.22
C GLY A 415 -5.09 -1.57 27.47
N GLU A 416 -4.15 -0.82 26.86
CA GLU A 416 -4.01 0.63 27.01
C GLU A 416 -4.92 1.43 26.06
N VAL A 417 -5.56 0.76 25.10
CA VAL A 417 -6.49 1.33 24.14
C VAL A 417 -7.79 0.53 24.17
N ASP A 418 -8.91 1.24 24.22
CA ASP A 418 -10.25 0.65 24.24
C ASP A 418 -10.87 0.60 22.83
N ILE A 419 -10.57 1.59 22.00
CA ILE A 419 -11.17 1.84 20.69
C ILE A 419 -10.07 2.23 19.70
N VAL A 420 -10.10 1.67 18.48
CA VAL A 420 -9.18 2.05 17.38
C VAL A 420 -9.97 2.38 16.13
N VAL A 421 -9.72 3.55 15.56
CA VAL A 421 -10.25 3.92 14.23
C VAL A 421 -9.17 3.68 13.19
N HIS A 422 -9.44 2.80 12.24
CA HIS A 422 -8.48 2.42 11.21
C HIS A 422 -9.14 1.89 9.94
N TRP A 423 -8.36 1.83 8.84
CA TRP A 423 -8.77 1.14 7.63
C TRP A 423 -8.55 -0.36 7.77
N ARG A 424 -9.50 -1.12 7.26
CA ARG A 424 -9.43 -2.58 7.13
C ARG A 424 -9.58 -2.96 5.66
N ASN A 425 -8.78 -3.91 5.20
CA ASN A 425 -8.92 -4.48 3.87
C ASN A 425 -10.11 -5.44 3.84
N ASP A 426 -11.03 -5.25 2.89
CA ASP A 426 -12.18 -6.11 2.65
C ASP A 426 -12.05 -6.88 1.32
N GLY A 427 -10.90 -6.74 0.61
CA GLY A 427 -10.64 -7.34 -0.68
C GLY A 427 -11.13 -6.50 -1.86
N ASP A 428 -10.69 -6.89 -3.07
CA ASP A 428 -11.02 -6.18 -4.32
C ASP A 428 -12.20 -6.84 -5.07
N SER A 429 -12.76 -7.93 -4.54
CA SER A 429 -13.87 -8.69 -5.13
C SER A 429 -15.15 -8.55 -4.29
N GLU A 430 -16.29 -8.97 -4.86
CA GLU A 430 -17.55 -9.05 -4.11
C GLU A 430 -17.45 -10.01 -2.92
N ASP A 431 -16.60 -11.05 -3.05
CA ASP A 431 -16.33 -12.01 -1.99
C ASP A 431 -15.05 -11.62 -1.23
N ILE A 432 -15.16 -11.53 0.10
CA ILE A 432 -13.99 -11.29 0.97
C ILE A 432 -13.13 -12.56 1.00
N PRO A 433 -11.81 -12.48 0.76
CA PRO A 433 -10.93 -13.65 0.77
C PRO A 433 -11.00 -14.45 2.09
N ALA A 434 -10.89 -15.77 1.98
CA ALA A 434 -10.96 -16.67 3.14
C ALA A 434 -9.87 -16.35 4.19
N ASP A 435 -8.67 -15.99 3.74
CA ASP A 435 -7.58 -15.57 4.62
C ASP A 435 -7.92 -14.29 5.41
N THR A 436 -8.51 -13.31 4.73
CA THR A 436 -9.00 -12.07 5.36
C THR A 436 -10.09 -12.36 6.40
N LEU A 437 -11.09 -13.18 6.07
CA LEU A 437 -12.15 -13.55 7.00
C LEU A 437 -11.61 -14.31 8.22
N ALA A 438 -10.75 -15.30 7.99
CA ALA A 438 -10.13 -16.06 9.05
C ALA A 438 -9.26 -15.18 9.97
N SER A 439 -8.52 -14.22 9.39
CA SER A 439 -7.66 -13.29 10.12
C SER A 439 -8.42 -12.40 11.10
N ARG A 440 -9.71 -12.12 10.85
CA ARG A 440 -10.55 -11.28 11.73
C ARG A 440 -10.92 -11.95 13.05
N ILE A 441 -11.03 -13.29 13.07
CA ILE A 441 -11.54 -14.05 14.21
C ILE A 441 -10.55 -15.09 14.78
N ALA A 442 -9.47 -15.39 14.06
CA ALA A 442 -8.40 -16.25 14.57
C ALA A 442 -7.80 -15.65 15.85
N CYS A 443 -7.50 -16.51 16.84
CA CYS A 443 -6.87 -16.05 18.06
C CYS A 443 -5.55 -15.35 17.78
N PRO A 444 -5.27 -14.19 18.44
CA PRO A 444 -4.03 -13.45 18.22
C PRO A 444 -2.80 -14.24 18.67
N ALA A 445 -1.68 -14.04 17.99
CA ALA A 445 -0.40 -14.55 18.45
C ALA A 445 0.13 -13.76 19.65
N GLU A 446 1.08 -14.33 20.39
CA GLU A 446 1.73 -13.66 21.52
C GLU A 446 2.54 -12.42 21.11
N THR A 447 2.98 -12.36 19.85
CA THR A 447 3.79 -11.26 19.29
C THR A 447 3.05 -9.94 19.11
N GLY A 448 1.74 -9.90 19.36
CA GLY A 448 0.90 -8.70 19.20
C GLY A 448 -0.32 -8.93 18.32
N ARG A 449 -1.03 -7.85 17.96
CA ARG A 449 -2.23 -7.91 17.15
C ARG A 449 -1.89 -7.86 15.66
N ALA A 450 -2.45 -8.78 14.90
CA ALA A 450 -2.29 -8.84 13.45
C ALA A 450 -3.55 -9.48 12.85
N GLY A 451 -4.19 -8.80 11.91
CA GLY A 451 -5.50 -9.17 11.37
C GLY A 451 -6.64 -8.96 12.38
N ASN A 452 -6.62 -9.66 13.51
CA ASN A 452 -7.57 -9.51 14.63
C ASN A 452 -7.09 -8.41 15.60
N LEU A 453 -7.29 -7.14 15.24
CA LEU A 453 -6.91 -6.01 16.12
C LEU A 453 -7.77 -5.93 17.39
N ALA A 454 -9.03 -6.39 17.35
CA ALA A 454 -9.90 -6.46 18.51
C ALA A 454 -9.34 -7.36 19.62
N GLY A 455 -8.52 -8.34 19.25
CA GLY A 455 -7.94 -9.30 20.21
C GLY A 455 -8.94 -10.29 20.76
N PHE A 456 -10.09 -10.45 20.09
CA PHE A 456 -11.07 -11.46 20.45
C PHE A 456 -10.50 -12.87 20.22
N CYS A 457 -10.70 -13.76 21.18
CA CYS A 457 -10.28 -15.15 21.07
C CYS A 457 -11.32 -16.05 21.71
N SER A 458 -11.78 -17.03 20.95
CA SER A 458 -12.63 -18.10 21.44
C SER A 458 -12.34 -19.39 20.68
N VAL A 459 -12.51 -20.52 21.33
CA VAL A 459 -12.32 -21.86 20.70
C VAL A 459 -13.19 -21.99 19.43
N ALA A 460 -14.46 -21.59 19.51
CA ALA A 460 -15.38 -21.67 18.37
C ALA A 460 -14.99 -20.71 17.22
N GLY A 461 -14.45 -19.53 17.55
CA GLY A 461 -13.95 -18.59 16.55
C GLY A 461 -12.70 -19.11 15.84
N ASP A 462 -11.78 -19.70 16.58
CA ASP A 462 -10.54 -20.27 16.03
C ASP A 462 -10.83 -21.52 15.15
N GLU A 463 -11.77 -22.38 15.56
CA GLU A 463 -12.22 -23.50 14.75
C GLU A 463 -12.93 -23.04 13.46
N LEU A 464 -13.77 -22.00 13.56
CA LEU A 464 -14.39 -21.40 12.38
C LEU A 464 -13.33 -20.82 11.43
N ALA A 465 -12.31 -20.13 11.95
CA ALA A 465 -11.20 -19.61 11.13
C ALA A 465 -10.47 -20.72 10.39
N LYS A 466 -10.22 -21.87 11.05
CA LYS A 466 -9.61 -23.05 10.42
C LYS A 466 -10.49 -23.66 9.33
N ALA A 467 -11.80 -23.78 9.58
CA ALA A 467 -12.74 -24.31 8.59
C ALA A 467 -12.85 -23.39 7.35
N ILE A 468 -12.81 -22.05 7.56
CA ILE A 468 -12.78 -21.06 6.48
C ILE A 468 -11.50 -21.23 5.64
N LEU A 469 -10.34 -21.31 6.30
CA LEU A 469 -9.05 -21.49 5.60
C LEU A 469 -8.99 -22.80 4.82
N ALA A 470 -9.58 -23.88 5.38
CA ALA A 470 -9.65 -25.18 4.70
C ALA A 470 -10.58 -25.17 3.47
N GLY A 471 -11.41 -24.13 3.31
CA GLY A 471 -12.41 -24.06 2.24
C GLY A 471 -13.62 -24.95 2.48
N GLU A 472 -13.94 -25.28 3.73
CA GLU A 472 -15.07 -26.12 4.10
C GLU A 472 -16.42 -25.39 4.03
N LEU A 473 -16.38 -24.05 3.90
CA LEU A 473 -17.56 -23.19 3.86
C LEU A 473 -17.60 -22.38 2.57
N PRO A 474 -18.77 -22.18 1.96
CA PRO A 474 -18.97 -21.17 0.93
C PRO A 474 -18.59 -19.77 1.43
N ALA A 475 -18.10 -18.90 0.55
CA ALA A 475 -17.58 -17.59 0.91
C ALA A 475 -18.63 -16.69 1.60
N ASP A 476 -19.85 -16.67 1.08
CA ASP A 476 -21.00 -15.94 1.64
C ASP A 476 -21.35 -16.42 3.06
N VAL A 477 -21.39 -17.74 3.28
CA VAL A 477 -21.66 -18.33 4.60
C VAL A 477 -20.53 -18.01 5.59
N ALA A 478 -19.28 -18.05 5.13
CA ALA A 478 -18.13 -17.68 5.94
C ALA A 478 -18.21 -16.21 6.37
N ALA A 479 -18.47 -15.29 5.42
CA ALA A 479 -18.62 -13.87 5.68
C ALA A 479 -19.78 -13.58 6.68
N GLU A 480 -20.94 -14.20 6.49
CA GLU A 480 -22.08 -14.06 7.40
C GLU A 480 -21.73 -14.51 8.83
N ARG A 481 -21.07 -15.67 8.99
CA ARG A 481 -20.69 -16.19 10.32
C ARG A 481 -19.67 -15.30 11.02
N VAL A 482 -18.67 -14.78 10.28
CA VAL A 482 -17.69 -13.83 10.83
C VAL A 482 -18.38 -12.54 11.25
N ALA A 483 -19.23 -11.97 10.39
CA ALA A 483 -20.00 -10.77 10.71
C ALA A 483 -20.91 -10.96 11.93
N ALA A 484 -21.54 -12.14 12.09
CA ALA A 484 -22.35 -12.47 13.26
C ALA A 484 -21.51 -12.49 14.57
N ILE A 485 -20.27 -12.97 14.53
CA ILE A 485 -19.35 -12.90 15.67
C ILE A 485 -18.96 -11.45 15.96
N GLU A 486 -18.51 -10.69 14.96
CA GLU A 486 -18.14 -9.29 15.10
C GLU A 486 -19.29 -8.46 15.67
N HIS A 487 -20.51 -8.71 15.22
CA HIS A 487 -21.72 -8.02 15.71
C HIS A 487 -22.06 -8.41 17.15
N ARG A 488 -22.13 -9.72 17.47
CA ARG A 488 -22.50 -10.22 18.80
C ARG A 488 -21.51 -9.76 19.86
N GLU A 489 -20.23 -9.80 19.55
CA GLU A 489 -19.15 -9.40 20.44
C GLU A 489 -18.86 -7.90 20.40
N ALA A 490 -19.54 -7.16 19.52
CA ALA A 490 -19.32 -5.73 19.25
C ALA A 490 -17.83 -5.43 19.02
N LEU A 491 -17.22 -6.05 18.00
CA LEU A 491 -15.79 -5.92 17.73
C LEU A 491 -15.48 -4.88 16.67
N TRP A 492 -16.34 -4.73 15.67
CA TRP A 492 -16.15 -3.88 14.52
C TRP A 492 -17.41 -3.11 14.16
N VAL A 493 -17.27 -1.83 13.85
CA VAL A 493 -18.31 -0.96 13.30
C VAL A 493 -17.77 -0.31 12.03
N PRO A 494 -18.25 -0.69 10.84
CA PRO A 494 -17.86 -0.01 9.62
C PRO A 494 -18.43 1.41 9.60
N LEU A 495 -17.65 2.35 9.06
CA LEU A 495 -18.06 3.75 8.93
C LEU A 495 -18.17 4.16 7.47
N LEU A 496 -17.14 3.94 6.68
CA LEU A 496 -16.98 4.50 5.34
C LEU A 496 -16.28 3.50 4.43
N HIS A 497 -16.94 3.09 3.35
CA HIS A 497 -16.30 2.34 2.27
C HIS A 497 -15.44 3.27 1.41
N GLU A 498 -14.24 2.84 1.07
CA GLU A 498 -13.32 3.64 0.25
C GLU A 498 -13.95 3.89 -1.13
N THR A 499 -13.98 5.14 -1.52
CA THR A 499 -14.35 5.56 -2.88
C THR A 499 -13.11 6.12 -3.56
N ARG A 500 -12.84 5.68 -4.77
CA ARG A 500 -11.71 6.16 -5.58
C ARG A 500 -12.22 6.78 -6.87
N LEU A 501 -11.42 7.68 -7.43
CA LEU A 501 -11.64 8.30 -8.72
C LEU A 501 -10.41 8.09 -9.59
N ALA A 502 -10.62 7.52 -10.77
CA ALA A 502 -9.62 7.51 -11.83
C ALA A 502 -10.01 8.51 -12.91
N ALA A 503 -9.02 9.26 -13.41
CA ALA A 503 -9.19 10.16 -14.55
C ALA A 503 -8.01 10.05 -15.52
N SER A 504 -8.28 10.08 -16.83
CA SER A 504 -7.26 9.99 -17.89
C SER A 504 -7.44 11.09 -18.91
N ALA A 505 -6.36 11.80 -19.20
CA ALA A 505 -6.30 12.84 -20.23
C ALA A 505 -5.91 12.30 -21.64
N GLY A 506 -5.95 10.98 -21.84
CA GLY A 506 -5.62 10.35 -23.12
C GLY A 506 -4.12 10.32 -23.48
N GLY A 507 -3.23 10.76 -22.56
CA GLY A 507 -1.77 10.71 -22.75
C GLY A 507 -1.17 9.31 -22.64
N VAL A 508 -1.88 8.41 -21.97
CA VAL A 508 -1.53 6.99 -21.84
C VAL A 508 -2.69 6.09 -22.25
N ARG A 509 -2.37 4.89 -22.67
CA ARG A 509 -3.35 3.85 -23.05
C ARG A 509 -2.97 2.54 -22.38
N ALA A 510 -3.94 1.86 -21.77
CA ALA A 510 -3.80 0.48 -21.37
C ALA A 510 -4.00 -0.44 -22.59
N ALA A 511 -3.36 -1.59 -22.59
CA ALA A 511 -3.47 -2.54 -23.69
C ALA A 511 -4.93 -3.01 -23.84
N GLY A 512 -5.58 -2.66 -24.97
CA GLY A 512 -6.85 -3.21 -25.42
C GLY A 512 -8.13 -2.69 -24.76
N THR A 513 -8.06 -1.73 -23.82
CA THR A 513 -9.24 -1.22 -23.12
C THR A 513 -9.32 0.31 -23.15
N GLN A 514 -10.54 0.85 -23.06
CA GLN A 514 -10.73 2.28 -22.87
C GLN A 514 -10.38 2.67 -21.41
N PRO A 515 -9.90 3.90 -21.15
CA PRO A 515 -9.48 4.35 -19.81
C PRO A 515 -10.50 4.10 -18.71
N GLY A 516 -11.79 4.29 -18.97
CA GLY A 516 -12.85 4.03 -18.00
C GLY A 516 -13.05 2.55 -17.62
N GLN A 517 -12.37 1.64 -18.30
CA GLN A 517 -12.46 0.19 -18.09
C GLN A 517 -11.15 -0.43 -17.61
N TRP A 518 -10.14 0.39 -17.25
CA TRP A 518 -8.83 -0.13 -16.84
C TRP A 518 -8.94 -0.93 -15.55
N PRO A 519 -8.71 -2.23 -15.58
CA PRO A 519 -8.69 -3.03 -14.36
C PRO A 519 -7.47 -2.65 -13.52
N GLY A 520 -7.66 -2.54 -12.20
CA GLY A 520 -6.56 -2.39 -11.25
C GLY A 520 -5.89 -1.01 -11.20
N GLY A 521 -6.43 0.04 -11.86
CA GLY A 521 -5.89 1.40 -11.74
C GLY A 521 -4.36 1.45 -11.96
N LEU A 522 -3.61 1.99 -10.97
CA LEU A 522 -2.16 2.10 -11.00
C LEU A 522 -1.44 0.76 -11.19
N SER A 523 -1.96 -0.34 -10.65
CA SER A 523 -1.37 -1.69 -10.79
C SER A 523 -1.19 -2.11 -12.26
N SER A 524 -2.03 -1.60 -13.16
CA SER A 524 -1.95 -1.89 -14.60
C SER A 524 -0.86 -1.12 -15.36
N ALA A 525 -0.21 -0.15 -14.72
CA ALA A 525 0.74 0.77 -15.38
C ALA A 525 1.96 0.05 -16.00
N GLY A 526 2.26 -1.17 -15.57
CA GLY A 526 3.30 -2.01 -16.19
C GLY A 526 3.05 -2.37 -17.66
N ALA A 527 1.81 -2.24 -18.14
CA ALA A 527 1.42 -2.51 -19.52
C ALA A 527 1.02 -1.25 -20.31
N TRP A 528 1.02 -0.07 -19.69
CA TRP A 528 0.61 1.18 -20.33
C TRP A 528 1.58 1.60 -21.43
N ARG A 529 1.03 2.27 -22.46
CA ARG A 529 1.79 2.87 -23.56
C ARG A 529 1.43 4.34 -23.66
N LEU A 530 2.39 5.18 -24.08
CA LEU A 530 2.09 6.56 -24.45
C LEU A 530 1.16 6.57 -25.67
N ALA A 531 0.19 7.47 -25.68
CA ALA A 531 -0.63 7.70 -26.85
C ALA A 531 0.22 8.34 -27.96
N ASP A 532 0.01 7.94 -29.22
CA ASP A 532 0.67 8.54 -30.37
C ASP A 532 0.27 10.02 -30.46
N THR A 533 1.16 10.92 -30.07
CA THR A 533 0.95 12.38 -30.07
C THR A 533 1.02 13.00 -31.46
N VAL A 534 1.19 12.21 -32.53
CA VAL A 534 1.54 12.69 -33.87
C VAL A 534 0.34 13.10 -34.74
N LYS A 535 -0.92 12.90 -34.34
CA LYS A 535 -2.06 13.19 -35.24
C LYS A 535 -2.92 14.43 -34.94
N ARG A 536 -2.59 15.30 -33.98
CA ARG A 536 -3.40 16.50 -33.69
C ARG A 536 -2.83 17.84 -34.16
N ARG A 537 -1.69 17.92 -34.87
CA ARG A 537 -1.12 19.17 -35.40
C ARG A 537 -1.30 19.43 -36.89
N THR A 538 -1.96 18.55 -37.64
CA THR A 538 -2.08 18.68 -39.11
C THR A 538 -3.47 19.10 -39.64
N ASN A 539 -4.41 19.47 -38.77
CA ASN A 539 -5.72 19.94 -39.22
C ASN A 539 -6.01 21.43 -38.94
N ILE A 540 -4.99 22.27 -38.91
CA ILE A 540 -5.18 23.73 -38.98
C ILE A 540 -4.33 24.21 -40.15
N GLN A 541 -4.82 24.02 -41.37
CA GLN A 541 -4.56 24.84 -42.56
C GLN A 541 -5.21 24.15 -43.76
N GLU A 542 -6.47 24.48 -44.01
CA GLU A 542 -7.08 24.61 -45.30
C GLU A 542 -8.49 25.15 -45.09
N VAL A 543 -8.58 26.47 -45.07
CA VAL A 543 -9.82 27.19 -45.38
C VAL A 543 -9.48 28.08 -46.54
N PRO A 544 -10.26 28.00 -47.66
CA PRO A 544 -10.01 28.65 -48.95
C PRO A 544 -10.10 30.17 -48.88
#